data_1b516cdfef4de6838036b2e8c9036592
#
_entry.id   1b516cdfef4de6838036b2e8c9036592
#
_cell.length_a   1.000
_cell.length_b   1.000
_cell.length_c   1.000
_cell.angle_alpha   90.00
_cell.angle_beta   90.00
_cell.angle_gamma   90.00
#
_symmetry.space_group_name_H-M   'P 1'
#
loop_
_entity.id
_entity.type
_entity.pdbx_description
1 polymer ?
#
loop_
_entity_poly.entity_id
_entity_poly.type
_entity_poly.pdbx_seq_one_letter_code
_entity_poly.pdbx_strand_id
1 'polypeptide(L)'
;MVKRFMTAAAVFLLFAPNQTLAAQADPDRTVAGGGTFPAGWHVRTETNRQTGQPAPLENVKFTSMGDGLHTTVGPAAIYWRDRDTISGTYHVVAKLSQMKNPAHPEAFGIIIGGKNLADSGQTYTYFLVRPIDGMYSIRRRASYSSRPTAVVEWTASDAVTKADTSGRATNELSIQVQGGKAKFMVNAKEVYTGDAANLDVNGVVGYRINHNLDVHLGPLGIHKL
;
A
#
# COMPACT_ATOMS: atom_id res chain seq x y z
N MET A 1 -76.61 -32.64 -16.34
CA MET A 1 -75.34 -33.04 -15.73
C MET A 1 -74.23 -32.33 -16.43
N VAL A 2 -73.73 -31.21 -15.91
CA VAL A 2 -72.66 -30.43 -16.54
C VAL A 2 -71.38 -30.61 -15.70
N LYS A 3 -70.38 -31.26 -16.30
CA LYS A 3 -69.06 -31.46 -15.64
C LYS A 3 -68.21 -30.18 -15.87
N ARG A 4 -67.87 -29.51 -14.77
CA ARG A 4 -66.90 -28.42 -14.75
C ARG A 4 -65.48 -28.99 -14.63
N PHE A 5 -64.64 -28.70 -15.64
CA PHE A 5 -63.20 -28.94 -15.57
C PHE A 5 -62.53 -27.74 -14.87
N MET A 6 -61.86 -28.00 -13.75
CA MET A 6 -60.98 -27.03 -13.11
C MET A 6 -59.56 -27.19 -13.70
N THR A 7 -59.10 -26.14 -14.37
CA THR A 7 -57.72 -26.07 -14.87
C THR A 7 -56.86 -25.43 -13.77
N ALA A 8 -55.93 -26.19 -13.21
CA ALA A 8 -54.94 -25.66 -12.29
C ALA A 8 -53.77 -25.05 -13.07
N ALA A 9 -53.56 -23.75 -12.93
CA ALA A 9 -52.40 -23.06 -13.45
C ALA A 9 -51.22 -23.17 -12.45
N ALA A 10 -50.16 -23.87 -12.82
CA ALA A 10 -48.94 -23.96 -12.06
C ALA A 10 -48.06 -22.70 -12.37
N VAL A 11 -47.88 -21.86 -11.38
CA VAL A 11 -46.94 -20.71 -11.45
C VAL A 11 -45.56 -21.24 -11.13
N PHE A 12 -44.68 -21.29 -12.14
CA PHE A 12 -43.25 -21.54 -11.99
C PHE A 12 -42.58 -20.22 -11.60
N LEU A 13 -42.17 -20.07 -10.33
CA LEU A 13 -41.26 -19.03 -9.86
C LEU A 13 -39.83 -19.38 -10.30
N LEU A 14 -39.37 -18.71 -11.32
CA LEU A 14 -37.97 -18.75 -11.72
C LEU A 14 -37.11 -17.96 -10.70
N PHE A 15 -36.45 -18.70 -9.79
CA PHE A 15 -35.38 -18.12 -9.00
C PHE A 15 -34.16 -17.88 -9.90
N ALA A 16 -33.92 -16.64 -10.28
CA ALA A 16 -32.63 -16.24 -10.86
C ALA A 16 -31.57 -16.30 -9.74
N PRO A 17 -30.46 -17.01 -9.92
CA PRO A 17 -29.37 -16.95 -8.95
C PRO A 17 -28.81 -15.52 -8.96
N ASN A 18 -28.80 -14.89 -7.78
CA ASN A 18 -28.03 -13.66 -7.56
C ASN A 18 -26.54 -13.96 -7.77
N GLN A 19 -26.05 -13.68 -8.98
CA GLN A 19 -24.63 -13.61 -9.21
C GLN A 19 -24.13 -12.34 -8.53
N THR A 20 -23.55 -12.51 -7.33
CA THR A 20 -22.68 -11.50 -6.76
C THR A 20 -21.53 -11.30 -7.76
N LEU A 21 -21.59 -10.21 -8.53
CA LEU A 21 -20.45 -9.73 -9.29
C LEU A 21 -19.32 -9.52 -8.29
N ALA A 22 -18.36 -10.45 -8.27
CA ALA A 22 -17.09 -10.19 -7.58
C ALA A 22 -16.55 -8.89 -8.17
N ALA A 23 -16.36 -7.88 -7.32
CA ALA A 23 -15.80 -6.61 -7.74
C ALA A 23 -14.49 -6.92 -8.49
N GLN A 24 -14.49 -6.68 -9.78
CA GLN A 24 -13.34 -6.90 -10.63
C GLN A 24 -12.25 -5.96 -10.13
N ALA A 25 -11.12 -6.52 -9.69
CA ALA A 25 -9.99 -5.72 -9.24
C ALA A 25 -9.61 -4.76 -10.37
N ASP A 26 -9.42 -3.48 -10.02
CA ASP A 26 -8.98 -2.46 -10.97
C ASP A 26 -7.65 -2.93 -11.61
N PRO A 27 -7.58 -3.07 -12.94
CA PRO A 27 -6.35 -3.50 -13.59
C PRO A 27 -5.25 -2.43 -13.41
N ASP A 28 -4.01 -2.89 -13.29
CA ASP A 28 -2.86 -1.99 -13.25
C ASP A 28 -2.81 -1.17 -14.54
N ARG A 29 -2.78 0.16 -14.40
CA ARG A 29 -2.66 1.05 -15.57
C ARG A 29 -1.29 0.92 -16.22
N THR A 30 -1.23 1.13 -17.52
CA THR A 30 0.02 1.33 -18.25
C THR A 30 0.57 2.73 -17.93
N VAL A 31 1.88 2.82 -17.69
CA VAL A 31 2.58 4.07 -17.40
C VAL A 31 3.63 4.32 -18.48
N ALA A 32 3.50 5.43 -19.19
CA ALA A 32 4.48 5.81 -20.22
C ALA A 32 5.79 6.31 -19.59
N GLY A 33 6.94 5.85 -20.12
CA GLY A 33 8.27 6.29 -19.73
C GLY A 33 8.73 5.77 -18.37
N GLY A 34 8.24 4.59 -17.97
CA GLY A 34 8.72 3.85 -16.81
C GLY A 34 9.91 2.94 -17.12
N GLY A 35 10.35 2.15 -16.11
CA GLY A 35 11.43 1.17 -16.25
C GLY A 35 12.84 1.70 -16.00
N THR A 36 13.01 3.00 -15.84
CA THR A 36 14.30 3.63 -15.49
C THR A 36 14.19 4.34 -14.15
N PHE A 37 15.18 4.15 -13.27
CA PHE A 37 15.12 4.63 -11.90
C PHE A 37 16.35 5.47 -11.55
N PRO A 38 16.23 6.40 -10.58
CA PRO A 38 17.38 7.19 -10.12
C PRO A 38 18.49 6.28 -9.57
N ALA A 39 19.74 6.69 -9.76
CA ALA A 39 20.90 5.92 -9.36
C ALA A 39 20.84 5.50 -7.87
N GLY A 40 21.15 4.24 -7.60
CA GLY A 40 21.15 3.63 -6.27
C GLY A 40 19.77 3.26 -5.73
N TRP A 41 18.70 3.50 -6.46
CA TRP A 41 17.36 3.04 -6.11
C TRP A 41 17.04 1.68 -6.74
N HIS A 42 16.44 0.83 -5.95
CA HIS A 42 15.83 -0.42 -6.37
C HIS A 42 14.32 -0.30 -6.32
N VAL A 43 13.67 -0.98 -7.25
CA VAL A 43 12.20 -1.05 -7.32
C VAL A 43 11.81 -2.51 -7.52
N ARG A 44 10.79 -2.95 -6.79
CA ARG A 44 10.18 -4.25 -6.99
C ARG A 44 8.66 -4.12 -6.99
N THR A 45 8.04 -4.60 -8.06
CA THR A 45 6.59 -4.67 -8.21
C THR A 45 6.02 -5.90 -7.51
N GLU A 46 4.76 -5.86 -7.14
CA GLU A 46 4.03 -7.05 -6.72
C GLU A 46 3.73 -8.00 -7.89
N THR A 47 3.41 -9.23 -7.53
CA THR A 47 2.99 -10.24 -8.50
C THR A 47 1.67 -9.83 -9.14
N ASN A 48 1.64 -9.82 -10.45
CA ASN A 48 0.38 -9.75 -11.20
C ASN A 48 -0.41 -11.03 -10.91
N ARG A 49 -1.62 -10.88 -10.38
CA ARG A 49 -2.46 -12.02 -9.96
C ARG A 49 -2.91 -12.91 -11.12
N GLN A 50 -2.96 -12.37 -12.33
CA GLN A 50 -3.39 -13.11 -13.52
C GLN A 50 -2.27 -14.00 -14.07
N THR A 51 -1.02 -13.53 -14.01
CA THR A 51 0.13 -14.22 -14.60
C THR A 51 0.99 -14.96 -13.59
N GLY A 52 0.87 -14.64 -12.29
CA GLY A 52 1.74 -15.16 -11.24
C GLY A 52 3.18 -14.62 -11.29
N GLN A 53 3.49 -13.70 -12.23
CA GLN A 53 4.80 -13.10 -12.42
C GLN A 53 4.86 -11.70 -11.82
N PRO A 54 6.04 -11.16 -11.47
CA PRO A 54 6.20 -9.76 -11.13
C PRO A 54 5.60 -8.88 -12.23
N ALA A 55 4.85 -7.86 -11.85
CA ALA A 55 4.33 -6.91 -12.82
C ALA A 55 5.48 -6.15 -13.50
N PRO A 56 5.32 -5.75 -14.78
CA PRO A 56 6.38 -5.10 -15.56
C PRO A 56 6.86 -3.80 -14.90
N LEU A 57 8.17 -3.61 -14.78
CA LEU A 57 8.79 -2.40 -14.24
C LEU A 57 8.57 -1.18 -15.15
N GLU A 58 8.31 -1.40 -16.44
CA GLU A 58 7.95 -0.37 -17.42
C GLU A 58 6.68 0.39 -17.02
N ASN A 59 5.83 -0.20 -16.20
CA ASN A 59 4.65 0.44 -15.63
C ASN A 59 4.91 1.17 -14.31
N VAL A 60 6.18 1.44 -14.00
CA VAL A 60 6.63 2.25 -12.87
C VAL A 60 7.52 3.38 -13.41
N LYS A 61 7.03 4.62 -13.37
CA LYS A 61 7.83 5.80 -13.62
C LYS A 61 8.28 6.37 -12.27
N PHE A 62 9.59 6.38 -12.04
CA PHE A 62 10.17 6.83 -10.78
C PHE A 62 11.37 7.74 -11.07
N THR A 63 11.24 9.01 -10.74
CA THR A 63 12.18 10.05 -11.13
C THR A 63 12.49 11.00 -9.98
N SER A 64 13.64 11.69 -10.04
CA SER A 64 13.92 12.81 -9.15
C SER A 64 13.00 13.99 -9.47
N MET A 65 12.52 14.69 -8.44
CA MET A 65 11.68 15.88 -8.56
C MET A 65 11.95 16.81 -7.38
N GLY A 66 12.58 17.97 -7.63
CA GLY A 66 12.99 18.87 -6.56
C GLY A 66 14.01 18.22 -5.63
N ASP A 67 13.77 18.33 -4.34
CA ASP A 67 14.55 17.68 -3.27
C ASP A 67 14.13 16.24 -2.99
N GLY A 68 13.04 15.77 -3.62
CA GLY A 68 12.46 14.44 -3.43
C GLY A 68 12.42 13.63 -4.71
N LEU A 69 11.47 12.72 -4.74
CA LEU A 69 11.21 11.77 -5.80
C LEU A 69 9.73 11.81 -6.18
N HIS A 70 9.43 11.40 -7.38
CA HIS A 70 8.05 11.27 -7.84
C HIS A 70 7.84 9.91 -8.47
N THR A 71 6.75 9.25 -8.12
CA THR A 71 6.36 7.99 -8.74
C THR A 71 4.95 8.06 -9.31
N THR A 72 4.82 7.61 -10.55
CA THR A 72 3.57 7.27 -11.19
C THR A 72 3.59 5.78 -11.42
N VAL A 73 2.66 5.06 -10.84
CA VAL A 73 2.70 3.60 -10.78
C VAL A 73 1.38 2.98 -11.26
N GLY A 74 1.48 1.93 -12.05
CA GLY A 74 0.38 1.00 -12.33
C GLY A 74 0.32 -0.08 -11.26
N PRO A 75 1.28 -1.02 -11.22
CA PRO A 75 1.33 -2.06 -10.19
C PRO A 75 1.82 -1.51 -8.85
N ALA A 76 1.39 -2.14 -7.77
CA ALA A 76 1.96 -1.85 -6.46
C ALA A 76 3.45 -2.19 -6.40
N ALA A 77 4.24 -1.35 -5.73
CA ALA A 77 5.69 -1.50 -5.67
C ALA A 77 6.30 -1.06 -4.34
N ILE A 78 7.49 -1.58 -4.06
CA ILE A 78 8.39 -1.08 -3.01
C ILE A 78 9.61 -0.42 -3.65
N TYR A 79 10.17 0.58 -2.98
CA TYR A 79 11.29 1.41 -3.43
C TYR A 79 12.28 1.53 -2.28
N TRP A 80 13.56 1.22 -2.52
CA TRP A 80 14.58 1.27 -1.46
C TRP A 80 15.97 1.53 -2.01
N ARG A 81 16.88 1.88 -1.08
CA ARG A 81 18.33 1.90 -1.32
C ARG A 81 19.01 1.08 -0.24
N ASP A 82 20.00 0.30 -0.58
CA ASP A 82 20.68 -0.57 0.39
C ASP A 82 21.36 0.24 1.52
N ARG A 83 21.81 1.47 1.21
CA ARG A 83 22.40 2.39 2.20
C ARG A 83 21.43 2.89 3.26
N ASP A 84 20.12 2.83 3.01
CA ASP A 84 19.07 3.27 3.92
C ASP A 84 18.71 2.13 4.92
N THR A 85 19.74 1.57 5.54
CA THR A 85 19.61 0.48 6.52
C THR A 85 19.82 1.02 7.94
N ILE A 86 18.93 0.63 8.86
CA ILE A 86 18.96 1.05 10.26
C ILE A 86 18.60 -0.10 11.19
N SER A 87 19.12 -0.09 12.42
CA SER A 87 18.79 -1.04 13.48
C SER A 87 18.92 -0.43 14.87
N GLY A 88 18.31 -1.07 15.86
CA GLY A 88 18.35 -0.63 17.26
C GLY A 88 17.33 0.47 17.53
N THR A 89 17.78 1.58 18.18
CA THR A 89 16.94 2.71 18.54
C THR A 89 17.05 3.81 17.47
N TYR A 90 15.93 4.17 16.85
CA TYR A 90 15.93 5.09 15.72
C TYR A 90 14.55 5.76 15.48
N HIS A 91 14.58 6.79 14.66
CA HIS A 91 13.40 7.46 14.14
C HIS A 91 13.50 7.56 12.61
N VAL A 92 12.43 7.20 11.93
CA VAL A 92 12.27 7.35 10.47
C VAL A 92 11.10 8.28 10.21
N VAL A 93 11.26 9.19 9.26
CA VAL A 93 10.21 10.13 8.84
C VAL A 93 10.25 10.36 7.34
N ALA A 94 9.08 10.50 6.73
CA ALA A 94 8.92 10.91 5.35
C ALA A 94 7.60 11.64 5.14
N LYS A 95 7.64 12.71 4.34
CA LYS A 95 6.44 13.42 3.87
C LYS A 95 6.08 12.92 2.47
N LEU A 96 4.85 12.43 2.30
CA LEU A 96 4.36 11.89 1.05
C LEU A 96 3.09 12.63 0.63
N SER A 97 3.02 12.96 -0.67
CA SER A 97 1.89 13.71 -1.23
C SER A 97 1.25 12.95 -2.37
N GLN A 98 -0.02 12.55 -2.18
CA GLN A 98 -0.85 12.09 -3.28
C GLN A 98 -1.18 13.28 -4.20
N MET A 99 -1.05 13.10 -5.51
CA MET A 99 -1.22 14.18 -6.47
C MET A 99 -2.62 14.23 -7.11
N LYS A 100 -3.33 13.12 -7.07
CA LYS A 100 -4.72 12.98 -7.57
C LYS A 100 -5.38 11.76 -6.96
N ASN A 101 -6.73 11.73 -6.94
CA ASN A 101 -7.44 10.54 -6.49
C ASN A 101 -7.21 9.37 -7.46
N PRO A 102 -6.92 8.18 -6.94
CA PRO A 102 -7.04 6.95 -7.70
C PRO A 102 -8.54 6.62 -7.94
N ALA A 103 -8.82 5.77 -8.93
CA ALA A 103 -10.19 5.30 -9.21
C ALA A 103 -10.78 4.46 -8.06
N HIS A 104 -9.93 3.75 -7.34
CA HIS A 104 -10.28 2.95 -6.17
C HIS A 104 -9.45 3.39 -4.94
N PRO A 105 -9.92 3.09 -3.71
CA PRO A 105 -9.18 3.43 -2.50
C PRO A 105 -7.81 2.75 -2.45
N GLU A 106 -6.76 3.52 -2.68
CA GLU A 106 -5.37 3.06 -2.69
C GLU A 106 -4.53 3.81 -1.65
N ALA A 107 -3.40 3.20 -1.28
CA ALA A 107 -2.60 3.63 -0.15
C ALA A 107 -1.12 3.69 -0.46
N PHE A 108 -0.42 4.51 0.29
CA PHE A 108 1.03 4.65 0.19
C PHE A 108 1.64 4.88 1.58
N GLY A 109 2.94 4.67 1.68
CA GLY A 109 3.64 4.88 2.94
C GLY A 109 5.09 4.42 2.93
N ILE A 110 5.57 4.00 4.09
CA ILE A 110 6.96 3.63 4.32
C ILE A 110 7.09 2.16 4.74
N ILE A 111 8.22 1.57 4.42
CA ILE A 111 8.65 0.25 4.91
C ILE A 111 9.81 0.41 5.87
N ILE A 112 9.88 -0.47 6.87
CA ILE A 112 11.02 -0.63 7.79
C ILE A 112 11.38 -2.10 7.92
N GLY A 113 12.61 -2.37 8.39
CA GLY A 113 13.08 -3.72 8.68
C GLY A 113 13.18 -4.60 7.46
N GLY A 114 13.35 -4.00 6.27
CA GLY A 114 13.44 -4.72 5.00
C GLY A 114 14.65 -5.65 4.95
N LYS A 115 14.39 -6.92 4.58
CA LYS A 115 15.42 -7.94 4.33
C LYS A 115 15.10 -8.67 3.04
N ASN A 116 16.14 -9.01 2.29
CA ASN A 116 16.02 -9.79 1.03
C ASN A 116 15.01 -9.16 0.05
N LEU A 117 14.96 -7.83 -0.03
CA LEU A 117 13.90 -7.12 -0.76
C LEU A 117 13.89 -7.42 -2.26
N ALA A 118 15.04 -7.82 -2.82
CA ALA A 118 15.17 -8.26 -4.20
C ALA A 118 14.72 -9.71 -4.44
N ASP A 119 14.56 -10.52 -3.38
CA ASP A 119 14.35 -11.96 -3.47
C ASP A 119 12.93 -12.41 -3.07
N SER A 120 12.62 -13.66 -3.32
CA SER A 120 11.35 -14.27 -2.91
C SER A 120 11.17 -14.36 -1.40
N GLY A 121 12.28 -14.38 -0.63
CA GLY A 121 12.31 -14.38 0.83
C GLY A 121 12.19 -13.00 1.47
N GLN A 122 11.74 -11.98 0.74
CA GLN A 122 11.62 -10.62 1.26
C GLN A 122 10.71 -10.55 2.49
N THR A 123 11.18 -9.83 3.52
CA THR A 123 10.38 -9.52 4.71
C THR A 123 10.47 -8.04 5.03
N TYR A 124 9.39 -7.45 5.52
CA TYR A 124 9.35 -6.07 6.01
C TYR A 124 8.04 -5.76 6.72
N THR A 125 8.07 -4.78 7.60
CA THR A 125 6.87 -4.11 8.12
C THR A 125 6.61 -2.87 7.29
N TYR A 126 5.35 -2.56 6.99
CA TYR A 126 4.98 -1.35 6.28
C TYR A 126 3.77 -0.64 6.90
N PHE A 127 3.85 0.67 6.87
CA PHE A 127 2.89 1.61 7.40
C PHE A 127 2.31 2.44 6.27
N LEU A 128 1.00 2.39 6.09
CA LEU A 128 0.28 3.02 4.99
C LEU A 128 -0.76 4.00 5.48
N VAL A 129 -0.98 5.04 4.68
CA VAL A 129 -2.15 5.92 4.75
C VAL A 129 -2.94 5.83 3.46
N ARG A 130 -4.25 6.02 3.57
CA ARG A 130 -5.21 6.04 2.48
C ARG A 130 -6.05 7.32 2.54
N PRO A 131 -5.63 8.38 1.83
CA PRO A 131 -6.21 9.70 1.98
C PRO A 131 -7.66 9.83 1.53
N ILE A 132 -8.12 8.99 0.59
CA ILE A 132 -9.49 9.09 0.07
C ILE A 132 -10.56 8.94 1.18
N ASP A 133 -10.27 8.20 2.22
CA ASP A 133 -11.19 7.93 3.34
C ASP A 133 -10.59 8.22 4.72
N GLY A 134 -9.32 8.64 4.80
CA GLY A 134 -8.67 8.99 6.05
C GLY A 134 -8.28 7.80 6.92
N MET A 135 -7.89 6.69 6.30
CA MET A 135 -7.51 5.48 7.00
C MET A 135 -6.01 5.26 7.01
N TYR A 136 -5.53 4.50 8.00
CA TYR A 136 -4.19 3.95 8.04
C TYR A 136 -4.22 2.43 8.26
N SER A 137 -3.12 1.75 7.95
CA SER A 137 -2.92 0.32 8.23
C SER A 137 -1.44 0.02 8.44
N ILE A 138 -1.15 -0.96 9.30
CA ILE A 138 0.19 -1.47 9.51
C ILE A 138 0.16 -2.96 9.18
N ARG A 139 1.09 -3.40 8.33
CA ARG A 139 1.12 -4.78 7.85
C ARG A 139 2.54 -5.32 7.86
N ARG A 140 2.64 -6.63 7.92
CA ARG A 140 3.90 -7.36 7.82
C ARG A 140 3.87 -8.27 6.60
N ARG A 141 4.92 -8.25 5.80
CA ARG A 141 5.16 -9.20 4.72
C ARG A 141 6.23 -10.19 5.14
N ALA A 142 5.92 -11.49 5.05
CA ALA A 142 6.82 -12.57 5.44
C ALA A 142 7.51 -13.25 4.24
N SER A 143 7.03 -13.04 3.02
CA SER A 143 7.65 -13.46 1.76
C SER A 143 6.99 -12.77 0.57
N TYR A 144 7.59 -12.85 -0.62
CA TYR A 144 7.03 -12.25 -1.83
C TYR A 144 5.65 -12.82 -2.20
N SER A 145 5.49 -14.12 -2.11
CA SER A 145 4.26 -14.83 -2.49
C SER A 145 3.19 -14.84 -1.38
N SER A 146 3.57 -14.54 -0.13
CA SER A 146 2.61 -14.56 0.98
C SER A 146 1.68 -13.35 0.97
N ARG A 147 0.44 -13.54 1.40
CA ARG A 147 -0.42 -12.41 1.73
C ARG A 147 0.14 -11.70 2.95
N PRO A 148 0.21 -10.36 2.94
CA PRO A 148 0.62 -9.63 4.13
C PRO A 148 -0.36 -9.85 5.28
N THR A 149 0.20 -10.00 6.48
CA THR A 149 -0.59 -10.09 7.72
C THR A 149 -0.81 -8.68 8.27
N ALA A 150 -2.04 -8.37 8.63
CA ALA A 150 -2.33 -7.11 9.31
C ALA A 150 -1.84 -7.15 10.75
N VAL A 151 -1.10 -6.15 11.15
CA VAL A 151 -0.79 -5.81 12.56
C VAL A 151 -1.87 -4.86 13.06
N VAL A 152 -2.24 -3.90 12.22
CA VAL A 152 -3.40 -3.02 12.37
C VAL A 152 -4.19 -3.06 11.06
N GLU A 153 -5.44 -3.49 11.14
CA GLU A 153 -6.36 -3.44 9.99
C GLU A 153 -6.64 -2.00 9.58
N TRP A 154 -7.33 -1.81 8.45
CA TRP A 154 -7.71 -0.47 8.03
C TRP A 154 -8.53 0.23 9.09
N THR A 155 -7.95 1.27 9.69
CA THR A 155 -8.51 2.01 10.82
C THR A 155 -8.61 3.49 10.46
N ALA A 156 -9.77 4.09 10.64
CA ALA A 156 -9.98 5.51 10.44
C ALA A 156 -9.24 6.32 11.51
N SER A 157 -8.63 7.44 11.11
CA SER A 157 -7.94 8.34 12.02
C SER A 157 -8.04 9.79 11.54
N ASP A 158 -8.31 10.69 12.46
CA ASP A 158 -8.29 12.15 12.23
C ASP A 158 -6.85 12.69 12.06
N ALA A 159 -5.83 11.87 12.35
CA ALA A 159 -4.44 12.17 12.06
C ALA A 159 -4.15 12.15 10.55
N VAL A 160 -4.89 11.35 9.76
CA VAL A 160 -4.70 11.25 8.32
C VAL A 160 -5.36 12.42 7.61
N THR A 161 -4.57 13.26 6.96
CA THR A 161 -5.08 14.32 6.07
C THR A 161 -5.77 13.66 4.88
N LYS A 162 -7.08 13.91 4.75
CA LYS A 162 -7.86 13.42 3.62
C LYS A 162 -7.56 14.20 2.34
N ALA A 163 -7.77 13.53 1.22
CA ALA A 163 -7.66 14.16 -0.09
C ALA A 163 -8.72 15.27 -0.25
N ASP A 164 -8.27 16.37 -0.81
CA ASP A 164 -9.16 17.49 -1.20
C ASP A 164 -9.96 17.15 -2.46
N THR A 165 -10.75 18.10 -2.94
CA THR A 165 -11.58 17.92 -4.14
C THR A 165 -10.78 17.69 -5.43
N SER A 166 -9.49 18.08 -5.45
CA SER A 166 -8.57 17.78 -6.55
C SER A 166 -7.88 16.43 -6.41
N GLY A 167 -8.13 15.73 -5.30
CA GLY A 167 -7.51 14.45 -4.98
C GLY A 167 -6.13 14.56 -4.34
N ARG A 168 -5.73 15.75 -3.91
CA ARG A 168 -4.42 15.97 -3.29
C ARG A 168 -4.48 15.81 -1.77
N ALA A 169 -3.46 15.15 -1.24
CA ALA A 169 -3.26 15.05 0.21
C ALA A 169 -1.79 14.90 0.53
N THR A 170 -1.31 15.60 1.53
CA THR A 170 0.04 15.43 2.07
C THR A 170 -0.06 14.89 3.47
N ASN A 171 0.67 13.81 3.74
CA ASN A 171 0.81 13.22 5.07
C ASN A 171 2.28 13.01 5.40
N GLU A 172 2.66 13.34 6.61
CA GLU A 172 3.96 12.97 7.17
C GLU A 172 3.79 11.68 7.98
N LEU A 173 4.54 10.66 7.60
CA LEU A 173 4.58 9.38 8.29
C LEU A 173 5.88 9.26 9.05
N SER A 174 5.81 8.86 10.32
CA SER A 174 7.01 8.55 11.06
C SER A 174 6.87 7.31 11.93
N ILE A 175 8.01 6.64 12.15
CA ILE A 175 8.11 5.45 13.00
C ILE A 175 9.30 5.65 13.92
N GLN A 176 9.06 5.55 15.23
CA GLN A 176 10.10 5.54 16.25
C GLN A 176 10.23 4.16 16.87
N VAL A 177 11.43 3.60 16.84
CA VAL A 177 11.76 2.33 17.52
C VAL A 177 12.64 2.65 18.71
N GLN A 178 12.12 2.41 19.91
CA GLN A 178 12.82 2.69 21.17
C GLN A 178 12.23 1.86 22.31
N GLY A 179 13.07 1.41 23.25
CA GLY A 179 12.63 0.71 24.46
C GLY A 179 11.80 -0.55 24.18
N GLY A 180 12.11 -1.30 23.12
CA GLY A 180 11.38 -2.50 22.73
C GLY A 180 10.01 -2.23 22.09
N LYS A 181 9.66 -0.97 21.84
CA LYS A 181 8.42 -0.56 21.19
C LYS A 181 8.68 0.06 19.82
N ALA A 182 7.69 -0.06 18.95
CA ALA A 182 7.61 0.68 17.68
C ALA A 182 6.35 1.55 17.72
N LYS A 183 6.56 2.86 17.64
CA LYS A 183 5.52 3.88 17.65
C LYS A 183 5.32 4.42 16.24
N PHE A 184 4.08 4.43 15.76
CA PHE A 184 3.68 4.87 14.43
C PHE A 184 2.89 6.17 14.55
N MET A 185 3.27 7.18 13.76
CA MET A 185 2.66 8.50 13.80
C MET A 185 2.30 8.99 12.39
N VAL A 186 1.17 9.67 12.29
CA VAL A 186 0.76 10.42 11.10
C VAL A 186 0.61 11.88 11.49
N ASN A 187 1.29 12.78 10.78
CA ASN A 187 1.23 14.23 11.03
C ASN A 187 1.51 14.57 12.52
N ALA A 188 2.55 13.95 13.08
CA ALA A 188 2.98 14.06 14.47
C ALA A 188 2.00 13.52 15.52
N LYS A 189 0.85 12.95 15.14
CA LYS A 189 -0.06 12.26 16.06
C LYS A 189 0.22 10.77 16.08
N GLU A 190 0.35 10.20 17.29
CA GLU A 190 0.47 8.75 17.45
C GLU A 190 -0.84 8.07 17.03
N VAL A 191 -0.73 7.04 16.16
CA VAL A 191 -1.86 6.22 15.71
C VAL A 191 -1.77 4.79 16.22
N TYR A 192 -0.56 4.32 16.54
CA TYR A 192 -0.35 2.97 17.07
C TYR A 192 1.02 2.86 17.76
N THR A 193 1.08 2.07 18.83
CA THR A 193 2.32 1.59 19.44
C THR A 193 2.22 0.09 19.75
N GLY A 194 3.19 -0.68 19.29
CA GLY A 194 3.27 -2.12 19.49
C GLY A 194 4.66 -2.59 19.90
N ASP A 195 4.77 -3.87 20.26
CA ASP A 195 6.06 -4.49 20.56
C ASP A 195 6.91 -4.63 19.31
N ALA A 196 8.12 -4.10 19.33
CA ALA A 196 9.06 -4.19 18.21
C ALA A 196 9.45 -5.64 17.89
N ALA A 197 9.40 -6.55 18.87
CA ALA A 197 9.68 -7.96 18.69
C ALA A 197 8.68 -8.68 17.77
N ASN A 198 7.46 -8.15 17.64
CA ASN A 198 6.41 -8.70 16.76
C ASN A 198 6.47 -8.14 15.33
N LEU A 199 7.44 -7.29 15.02
CA LEU A 199 7.58 -6.55 13.78
C LEU A 199 8.97 -6.78 13.17
N ASP A 200 9.09 -6.61 11.85
CA ASP A 200 10.39 -6.43 11.22
C ASP A 200 10.78 -4.96 11.37
N VAL A 201 11.70 -4.66 12.28
CA VAL A 201 12.13 -3.27 12.56
C VAL A 201 13.60 -3.01 12.25
N ASN A 202 14.42 -4.05 12.08
CA ASN A 202 15.86 -3.91 11.82
C ASN A 202 16.16 -4.30 10.36
N GLY A 203 16.61 -3.37 9.54
CA GLY A 203 16.92 -3.57 8.13
C GLY A 203 16.72 -2.32 7.29
N VAL A 204 16.46 -2.54 6.02
CA VAL A 204 16.28 -1.47 5.02
C VAL A 204 14.98 -0.69 5.29
N VAL A 205 15.05 0.63 5.08
CA VAL A 205 13.93 1.56 5.08
C VAL A 205 13.64 1.99 3.63
N GLY A 206 12.38 2.18 3.29
CA GLY A 206 12.00 2.59 1.95
C GLY A 206 10.54 3.01 1.87
N TYR A 207 10.01 3.03 0.67
CA TYR A 207 8.61 3.37 0.41
C TYR A 207 7.81 2.17 -0.07
N ARG A 208 6.51 2.22 0.21
CA ARG A 208 5.51 1.31 -0.36
C ARG A 208 4.42 2.16 -1.01
N ILE A 209 4.17 1.93 -2.30
CA ILE A 209 3.12 2.60 -3.07
C ILE A 209 2.23 1.51 -3.68
N ASN A 210 0.94 1.61 -3.44
CA ASN A 210 -0.03 0.68 -4.00
C ASN A 210 -0.40 1.03 -5.45
N HIS A 211 -1.41 0.36 -5.98
CA HIS A 211 -1.79 0.39 -7.40
C HIS A 211 -2.26 1.78 -7.88
N ASN A 212 -1.99 2.09 -9.13
CA ASN A 212 -2.61 3.21 -9.87
C ASN A 212 -2.46 4.60 -9.21
N LEU A 213 -1.40 4.79 -8.43
CA LEU A 213 -1.12 6.02 -7.70
C LEU A 213 -0.13 6.94 -8.43
N ASP A 214 -0.20 8.21 -8.01
CA ASP A 214 0.65 9.32 -8.44
C ASP A 214 1.08 10.06 -7.16
N VAL A 215 2.34 9.85 -6.72
CA VAL A 215 2.79 10.26 -5.38
C VAL A 215 4.14 10.96 -5.46
N HIS A 216 4.23 12.12 -4.83
CA HIS A 216 5.51 12.77 -4.54
C HIS A 216 6.04 12.27 -3.19
N LEU A 217 7.30 11.86 -3.18
CA LEU A 217 7.99 11.26 -2.04
C LEU A 217 9.06 12.25 -1.57
N GLY A 218 8.84 12.88 -0.42
CA GLY A 218 9.87 13.68 0.25
C GLY A 218 11.04 12.80 0.70
N PRO A 219 12.18 13.38 1.03
CA PRO A 219 13.34 12.64 1.50
C PRO A 219 13.02 11.75 2.71
N LEU A 220 13.63 10.56 2.75
CA LEU A 220 13.64 9.72 3.95
C LEU A 220 14.61 10.32 4.97
N GLY A 221 14.08 10.81 6.09
CA GLY A 221 14.86 11.13 7.28
C GLY A 221 15.06 9.86 8.11
N ILE A 222 16.30 9.43 8.32
CA ILE A 222 16.66 8.24 9.10
C ILE A 222 17.64 8.67 10.18
N HIS A 223 17.25 8.60 11.45
CA HIS A 223 18.00 9.14 12.58
C HIS A 223 18.20 8.07 13.65
N LYS A 224 19.42 7.82 14.05
CA LYS A 224 19.70 7.10 15.29
C LYS A 224 19.34 7.98 16.49
N LEU A 225 18.73 7.37 17.52
CA LEU A 225 18.41 8.00 18.79
C LEU A 225 19.34 7.53 19.90
#